data_2a6d4bf88e0236dcb270f429e0609c6a
#
_entry.id   2a6d4bf88e0236dcb270f429e0609c6a
#
_cell.length_a   1.000
_cell.length_b   1.000
_cell.length_c   1.000
_cell.angle_alpha   90.00
_cell.angle_beta   90.00
_cell.angle_gamma   90.00
#
_symmetry.space_group_name_H-M   'P 1'
#
loop_
_entity.id
_entity.type
_entity.pdbx_description
1 polymer ?
#
loop_
_entity_poly.entity_id
_entity_poly.type
_entity_poly.pdbx_seq_one_letter_code
_entity_poly.pdbx_strand_id
1 'polypeptide(L)'
;MKKKKIIFYSLMFLPLIVVLIALHFLPERIPAHYDFNNQVTRWGSKYETLIFPVITVLFGYFMLGMAKFSSKQEENGSNNENVCIVAGIVSLTLFNAMIGYFLYADFNSIENLSSIALDINQLLFGLLGVAMIILGNI
;
A
#
# COMPACT_ATOMS: atom_id res chain seq x y z
N MET A 1 -12.50 17.69 -6.07
CA MET A 1 -12.16 16.42 -6.74
C MET A 1 -10.80 16.42 -7.39
N LYS A 2 -10.42 17.51 -8.08
CA LYS A 2 -9.15 17.57 -8.81
C LYS A 2 -7.93 17.30 -7.92
N LYS A 3 -7.86 17.95 -6.75
CA LYS A 3 -6.76 17.76 -5.80
C LYS A 3 -6.72 16.33 -5.27
N LYS A 4 -7.88 15.74 -4.99
CA LYS A 4 -7.97 14.36 -4.51
C LYS A 4 -7.48 13.36 -5.56
N LYS A 5 -7.79 13.59 -6.83
CA LYS A 5 -7.32 12.73 -7.93
C LYS A 5 -5.82 12.82 -8.11
N ILE A 6 -5.23 14.01 -7.95
CA ILE A 6 -3.77 14.18 -8.00
C ILE A 6 -3.11 13.37 -6.89
N ILE A 7 -3.62 13.47 -5.66
CA ILE A 7 -3.13 12.70 -4.52
C ILE A 7 -3.29 11.20 -4.80
N PHE A 8 -4.45 10.80 -5.34
CA PHE A 8 -4.74 9.42 -5.66
C PHE A 8 -3.71 8.83 -6.63
N TYR A 9 -3.49 9.49 -7.76
CA TYR A 9 -2.52 9.02 -8.76
C TYR A 9 -1.10 9.03 -8.22
N SER A 10 -0.74 10.03 -7.42
CA SER A 10 0.58 10.09 -6.79
C SER A 10 0.81 8.88 -5.89
N LEU A 11 -0.14 8.55 -5.03
CA LEU A 11 -0.04 7.39 -4.13
C LEU A 11 -0.06 6.08 -4.90
N MET A 12 -0.75 6.02 -6.02
CA MET A 12 -0.85 4.82 -6.85
C MET A 12 0.50 4.47 -7.50
N PHE A 13 1.22 5.47 -8.02
CA PHE A 13 2.47 5.25 -8.76
C PHE A 13 3.72 5.41 -7.92
N LEU A 14 3.66 6.12 -6.80
CA LEU A 14 4.83 6.37 -5.94
C LEU A 14 5.55 5.08 -5.53
N PRO A 15 4.87 4.03 -5.05
CA PRO A 15 5.57 2.80 -4.66
C PRO A 15 6.33 2.17 -5.80
N LEU A 16 5.77 2.19 -7.01
CA LEU A 16 6.43 1.62 -8.18
C LEU A 16 7.72 2.35 -8.49
N ILE A 17 7.70 3.69 -8.47
CA ILE A 17 8.88 4.51 -8.70
C ILE A 17 9.93 4.26 -7.61
N VAL A 18 9.51 4.26 -6.35
CA VAL A 18 10.40 4.02 -5.21
C VAL A 18 11.06 2.66 -5.29
N VAL A 19 10.30 1.61 -5.60
CA VAL A 19 10.85 0.24 -5.69
C VAL A 19 11.78 0.11 -6.89
N LEU A 20 11.45 0.71 -8.03
CA LEU A 20 12.34 0.68 -9.20
C LEU A 20 13.71 1.31 -8.88
N ILE A 21 13.71 2.43 -8.14
CA ILE A 21 14.96 3.04 -7.67
C ILE A 21 15.66 2.15 -6.66
N ALA A 22 14.91 1.60 -5.71
CA ALA A 22 15.43 0.74 -4.65
C ALA A 22 16.12 -0.52 -5.18
N LEU A 23 15.68 -1.04 -6.33
CA LEU A 23 16.30 -2.23 -6.94
C LEU A 23 17.80 -2.07 -7.18
N HIS A 24 18.28 -0.85 -7.41
CA HIS A 24 19.71 -0.58 -7.59
C HIS A 24 20.52 -0.76 -6.31
N PHE A 25 19.87 -0.69 -5.16
CA PHE A 25 20.52 -0.69 -3.83
C PHE A 25 20.20 -1.92 -3.01
N LEU A 26 19.18 -2.71 -3.41
CA LEU A 26 18.78 -3.90 -2.68
C LEU A 26 19.77 -5.05 -2.88
N PRO A 27 19.98 -5.90 -1.85
CA PRO A 27 20.73 -7.16 -2.03
C PRO A 27 20.04 -8.05 -3.07
N GLU A 28 20.80 -8.90 -3.75
CA GLU A 28 20.26 -9.82 -4.76
C GLU A 28 19.20 -10.78 -4.19
N ARG A 29 19.38 -11.18 -2.93
CA ARG A 29 18.42 -12.02 -2.22
C ARG A 29 17.86 -11.27 -1.03
N ILE A 30 16.55 -11.33 -0.87
CA ILE A 30 15.80 -10.65 0.19
C ILE A 30 14.92 -11.64 0.94
N PRO A 31 14.54 -11.32 2.21
CA PRO A 31 13.49 -12.07 2.89
C PRO A 31 12.17 -11.85 2.16
N ALA A 32 11.65 -12.88 1.49
CA ALA A 32 10.47 -12.74 0.64
C ALA A 32 9.17 -13.16 1.33
N HIS A 33 9.25 -13.93 2.40
CA HIS A 33 8.07 -14.39 3.13
C HIS A 33 8.40 -14.57 4.61
N TYR A 34 7.48 -14.13 5.47
CA TYR A 34 7.57 -14.26 6.93
C TYR A 34 6.42 -15.11 7.45
N ASP A 35 6.67 -15.87 8.53
CA ASP A 35 5.63 -16.66 9.19
C ASP A 35 4.91 -15.85 10.29
N PHE A 36 3.99 -16.49 11.00
CA PHE A 36 3.25 -15.85 12.09
C PHE A 36 4.14 -15.47 13.28
N ASN A 37 5.32 -16.05 13.39
CA ASN A 37 6.31 -15.70 14.42
C ASN A 37 7.27 -14.62 13.94
N ASN A 38 6.98 -13.96 12.80
CA ASN A 38 7.79 -12.90 12.19
C ASN A 38 9.18 -13.36 11.74
N GLN A 39 9.34 -14.66 11.50
CA GLN A 39 10.59 -15.26 11.02
C GLN A 39 10.53 -15.48 9.51
N VAL A 40 11.67 -15.28 8.85
CA VAL A 40 11.77 -15.52 7.41
C VAL A 40 11.59 -17.02 7.13
N THR A 41 10.64 -17.34 6.25
CA THR A 41 10.40 -18.70 5.78
C THR A 41 10.92 -18.96 4.38
N ARG A 42 11.12 -17.89 3.59
CA ARG A 42 11.60 -18.00 2.22
C ARG A 42 12.42 -16.77 1.85
N TRP A 43 13.57 -17.00 1.25
CA TRP A 43 14.38 -15.96 0.62
C TRP A 43 14.08 -15.95 -0.88
N GLY A 44 13.99 -14.76 -1.45
CA GLY A 44 13.67 -14.60 -2.85
C GLY A 44 14.58 -13.59 -3.53
N SER A 45 14.33 -13.38 -4.83
CA SER A 45 15.02 -12.36 -5.61
C SER A 45 14.51 -10.96 -5.23
N LYS A 46 15.41 -9.97 -5.28
CA LYS A 46 15.01 -8.56 -5.06
C LYS A 46 13.91 -8.10 -6.03
N TYR A 47 13.81 -8.72 -7.21
CA TYR A 47 12.77 -8.38 -8.18
C TYR A 47 11.35 -8.75 -7.73
N GLU A 48 11.23 -9.61 -6.73
CA GLU A 48 9.93 -9.93 -6.14
C GLU A 48 9.32 -8.74 -5.40
N THR A 49 10.12 -7.74 -5.03
CA THR A 49 9.60 -6.49 -4.45
C THR A 49 8.68 -5.71 -5.39
N LEU A 50 8.74 -5.99 -6.70
CA LEU A 50 7.86 -5.34 -7.67
C LEU A 50 6.42 -5.84 -7.61
N ILE A 51 6.15 -6.97 -6.98
CA ILE A 51 4.80 -7.56 -6.90
C ILE A 51 3.83 -6.59 -6.23
N PHE A 52 4.17 -6.06 -5.06
CA PHE A 52 3.28 -5.17 -4.30
C PHE A 52 3.03 -3.83 -4.99
N PRO A 53 4.03 -3.14 -5.56
CA PRO A 53 3.77 -1.92 -6.33
C PRO A 53 2.87 -2.15 -7.54
N VAL A 54 3.03 -3.28 -8.24
CA VAL A 54 2.17 -3.62 -9.38
C VAL A 54 0.74 -3.85 -8.91
N ILE A 55 0.55 -4.59 -7.81
CA ILE A 55 -0.78 -4.79 -7.20
C ILE A 55 -1.38 -3.44 -6.80
N THR A 56 -0.58 -2.54 -6.25
CA THR A 56 -1.03 -1.20 -5.85
C THR A 56 -1.58 -0.41 -7.04
N VAL A 57 -0.88 -0.45 -8.18
CA VAL A 57 -1.35 0.20 -9.42
C VAL A 57 -2.66 -0.42 -9.88
N LEU A 58 -2.74 -1.75 -9.93
CA LEU A 58 -3.96 -2.45 -10.32
C LEU A 58 -5.14 -2.11 -9.40
N PHE A 59 -4.89 -2.08 -8.10
CA PHE A 59 -5.90 -1.70 -7.13
C PHE A 59 -6.36 -0.25 -7.34
N GLY A 60 -5.43 0.66 -7.62
CA GLY A 60 -5.76 2.05 -7.91
C GLY A 60 -6.70 2.19 -9.09
N TYR A 61 -6.41 1.50 -10.19
CA TYR A 61 -7.29 1.51 -11.36
C TYR A 61 -8.63 0.87 -11.07
N PHE A 62 -8.67 -0.20 -10.28
CA PHE A 62 -9.92 -0.79 -9.84
C PHE A 62 -10.79 0.22 -9.08
N MET A 63 -10.21 0.95 -8.13
CA MET A 63 -10.94 1.96 -7.34
C MET A 63 -11.40 3.13 -8.21
N LEU A 64 -10.60 3.54 -9.19
CA LEU A 64 -11.02 4.58 -10.14
C LEU A 64 -12.19 4.11 -10.98
N GLY A 65 -12.20 2.86 -11.40
CA GLY A 65 -13.32 2.25 -12.10
C GLY A 65 -14.57 2.23 -11.26
N MET A 66 -14.44 1.87 -9.98
CA MET A 66 -15.57 1.89 -9.03
C MET A 66 -16.11 3.30 -8.82
N ALA A 67 -15.21 4.29 -8.70
CA ALA A 67 -15.61 5.68 -8.55
C ALA A 67 -16.39 6.16 -9.78
N LYS A 68 -15.90 5.84 -10.96
CA LYS A 68 -16.57 6.20 -12.22
C LYS A 68 -17.94 5.53 -12.34
N PHE A 69 -18.02 4.24 -11.99
CA PHE A 69 -19.28 3.52 -11.97
C PHE A 69 -20.27 4.16 -11.00
N SER A 70 -19.82 4.49 -9.79
CA SER A 70 -20.65 5.11 -8.74
C SER A 70 -21.13 6.49 -9.15
N SER A 71 -20.34 7.26 -9.91
CA SER A 71 -20.72 8.60 -10.35
C SER A 71 -21.90 8.59 -11.33
N LYS A 72 -22.20 7.43 -11.94
CA LYS A 72 -23.31 7.27 -12.90
C LYS A 72 -24.63 6.96 -12.21
N GLN A 73 -24.64 6.76 -10.89
CA GLN A 73 -25.87 6.56 -10.14
C GLN A 73 -26.69 7.85 -10.14
N GLU A 74 -28.00 7.74 -10.33
CA GLU A 74 -28.88 8.91 -10.39
C GLU A 74 -28.95 9.64 -9.05
N GLU A 75 -28.99 8.88 -7.94
CA GLU A 75 -28.98 9.46 -6.59
C GLU A 75 -27.58 9.42 -6.01
N ASN A 76 -27.15 10.55 -5.46
CA ASN A 76 -25.87 10.66 -4.73
C ASN A 76 -24.64 10.25 -5.53
N GLY A 77 -24.70 10.26 -6.89
CA GLY A 77 -23.58 9.85 -7.72
C GLY A 77 -22.29 10.58 -7.41
N SER A 78 -22.35 11.90 -7.25
CA SER A 78 -21.19 12.74 -6.90
C SER A 78 -20.64 12.38 -5.51
N ASN A 79 -21.50 12.15 -4.54
CA ASN A 79 -21.08 11.75 -3.19
C ASN A 79 -20.45 10.35 -3.20
N ASN A 80 -21.06 9.41 -3.93
CA ASN A 80 -20.55 8.05 -4.06
C ASN A 80 -19.16 8.03 -4.72
N GLU A 81 -18.97 8.86 -5.75
CA GLU A 81 -17.65 9.01 -6.38
C GLU A 81 -16.63 9.53 -5.37
N ASN A 82 -17.00 10.56 -4.60
CA ASN A 82 -16.10 11.12 -3.58
C ASN A 82 -15.72 10.09 -2.53
N VAL A 83 -16.67 9.30 -2.05
CA VAL A 83 -16.42 8.23 -1.06
C VAL A 83 -15.44 7.21 -1.64
N CYS A 84 -15.64 6.78 -2.89
CA CYS A 84 -14.72 5.83 -3.54
C CYS A 84 -13.30 6.40 -3.67
N ILE A 85 -13.17 7.67 -4.05
CA ILE A 85 -11.85 8.31 -4.19
C ILE A 85 -11.17 8.42 -2.81
N VAL A 86 -11.89 8.85 -1.78
CA VAL A 86 -11.31 8.96 -0.42
C VAL A 86 -10.94 7.59 0.13
N ALA A 87 -11.81 6.60 -0.05
CA ALA A 87 -11.52 5.22 0.38
C ALA A 87 -10.28 4.69 -0.36
N GLY A 88 -10.16 4.98 -1.64
CA GLY A 88 -8.97 4.62 -2.43
C GLY A 88 -7.72 5.30 -1.91
N ILE A 89 -7.76 6.59 -1.58
CA ILE A 89 -6.61 7.31 -1.01
C ILE A 89 -6.18 6.68 0.32
N VAL A 90 -7.12 6.38 1.19
CA VAL A 90 -6.83 5.75 2.49
C VAL A 90 -6.16 4.38 2.27
N SER A 91 -6.73 3.56 1.39
CA SER A 91 -6.19 2.23 1.09
C SER A 91 -4.80 2.30 0.46
N LEU A 92 -4.59 3.23 -0.48
CA LEU A 92 -3.28 3.43 -1.12
C LEU A 92 -2.23 3.92 -0.11
N THR A 93 -2.63 4.75 0.86
CA THR A 93 -1.74 5.17 1.95
C THR A 93 -1.30 3.97 2.78
N LEU A 94 -2.22 3.04 3.08
CA LEU A 94 -1.89 1.80 3.77
C LEU A 94 -0.89 0.96 2.97
N PHE A 95 -1.12 0.78 1.67
CA PHE A 95 -0.20 0.03 0.82
C PHE A 95 1.18 0.68 0.77
N ASN A 96 1.24 2.01 0.66
CA ASN A 96 2.52 2.73 0.68
C ASN A 96 3.29 2.49 1.98
N ALA A 97 2.60 2.56 3.12
CA ALA A 97 3.22 2.33 4.42
C ALA A 97 3.75 0.91 4.55
N MET A 98 2.97 -0.08 4.11
CA MET A 98 3.39 -1.48 4.16
C MET A 98 4.56 -1.77 3.24
N ILE A 99 4.55 -1.21 2.03
CA ILE A 99 5.66 -1.34 1.09
C ILE A 99 6.93 -0.73 1.67
N GLY A 100 6.83 0.45 2.28
CA GLY A 100 7.96 1.10 2.95
C GLY A 100 8.52 0.26 4.09
N TYR A 101 7.65 -0.33 4.90
CA TYR A 101 8.04 -1.21 6.00
C TYR A 101 8.83 -2.41 5.49
N PHE A 102 8.33 -3.11 4.47
CA PHE A 102 9.00 -4.29 3.93
C PHE A 102 10.27 -3.93 3.15
N LEU A 103 10.31 -2.77 2.49
CA LEU A 103 11.56 -2.30 1.88
C LEU A 103 12.64 -2.08 2.94
N TYR A 104 12.29 -1.51 4.08
CA TYR A 104 13.23 -1.34 5.19
C TYR A 104 13.78 -2.70 5.63
N ALA A 105 12.89 -3.69 5.80
CA ALA A 105 13.30 -5.04 6.16
C ALA A 105 14.22 -5.66 5.09
N ASP A 106 13.91 -5.45 3.82
CA ASP A 106 14.69 -6.00 2.71
C ASP A 106 16.08 -5.35 2.62
N PHE A 107 16.17 -4.02 2.76
CA PHE A 107 17.46 -3.32 2.76
C PHE A 107 18.38 -3.79 3.89
N ASN A 108 17.83 -4.11 5.04
CA ASN A 108 18.58 -4.53 6.21
C ASN A 108 18.66 -6.05 6.36
N SER A 109 18.12 -6.80 5.41
CA SER A 109 18.05 -8.27 5.44
C SER A 109 17.53 -8.81 6.79
N ILE A 110 16.43 -8.23 7.26
CA ILE A 110 15.84 -8.56 8.56
C ILE A 110 15.28 -9.97 8.55
N GLU A 111 15.84 -10.87 9.34
CA GLU A 111 15.39 -12.26 9.44
C GLU A 111 14.22 -12.44 10.40
N ASN A 112 14.09 -11.55 11.38
CA ASN A 112 13.01 -11.59 12.34
C ASN A 112 12.40 -10.19 12.49
N LEU A 113 11.14 -10.04 12.08
CA LEU A 113 10.44 -8.75 12.14
C LEU A 113 10.29 -8.23 13.57
N SER A 114 10.37 -9.09 14.57
CA SER A 114 10.34 -8.66 15.98
C SER A 114 11.55 -7.80 16.37
N SER A 115 12.63 -7.84 15.59
CA SER A 115 13.81 -7.00 15.83
C SER A 115 13.58 -5.55 15.43
N ILE A 116 12.55 -5.25 14.64
CA ILE A 116 12.18 -3.89 14.27
C ILE A 116 11.42 -3.28 15.45
N ALA A 117 11.76 -2.03 15.81
CA ALA A 117 11.14 -1.34 16.93
C ALA A 117 9.62 -1.23 16.81
N LEU A 118 9.11 -1.05 15.59
CA LEU A 118 7.68 -1.03 15.31
C LEU A 118 7.24 -2.41 14.82
N ASP A 119 6.44 -3.10 15.63
CA ASP A 119 5.87 -4.39 15.26
C ASP A 119 4.92 -4.22 14.07
N ILE A 120 5.00 -5.15 13.10
CA ILE A 120 4.11 -5.15 11.93
C ILE A 120 2.64 -5.19 12.33
N ASN A 121 2.28 -5.93 13.38
CA ASN A 121 0.90 -6.00 13.85
C ASN A 121 0.43 -4.66 14.39
N GLN A 122 1.28 -3.96 15.14
CA GLN A 122 0.98 -2.62 15.65
C GLN A 122 0.81 -1.63 14.50
N LEU A 123 1.70 -1.69 13.52
CA LEU A 123 1.62 -0.83 12.33
C LEU A 123 0.30 -1.09 11.58
N LEU A 124 0.01 -2.36 11.30
CA LEU A 124 -1.19 -2.75 10.54
C LEU A 124 -2.46 -2.33 11.25
N PHE A 125 -2.61 -2.69 12.53
CA PHE A 125 -3.82 -2.37 13.28
C PHE A 125 -3.96 -0.88 13.55
N GLY A 126 -2.86 -0.18 13.79
CA GLY A 126 -2.85 1.27 13.95
C GLY A 126 -3.33 1.98 12.69
N LEU A 127 -2.81 1.59 11.53
CA LEU A 127 -3.22 2.15 10.24
C LEU A 127 -4.68 1.82 9.91
N LEU A 128 -5.12 0.58 10.18
CA LEU A 128 -6.52 0.20 9.99
C LEU A 128 -7.46 1.01 10.90
N GLY A 129 -7.06 1.25 12.16
CA GLY A 129 -7.83 2.07 13.08
C GLY A 129 -7.98 3.51 12.57
N VAL A 130 -6.90 4.13 12.13
CA VAL A 130 -6.93 5.48 11.55
C VAL A 130 -7.80 5.49 10.29
N ALA A 131 -7.67 4.48 9.43
CA ALA A 131 -8.47 4.35 8.22
C ALA A 131 -9.96 4.29 8.54
N MET A 132 -10.35 3.50 9.54
CA MET A 132 -11.75 3.37 9.96
C MET A 132 -12.30 4.67 10.52
N ILE A 133 -11.49 5.43 11.27
CA ILE A 133 -11.89 6.75 11.77
C ILE A 133 -12.17 7.70 10.60
N ILE A 134 -11.26 7.74 9.62
CA ILE A 134 -11.41 8.61 8.44
C ILE A 134 -12.65 8.20 7.65
N LEU A 135 -12.80 6.92 7.33
CA LEU A 135 -13.91 6.41 6.54
C LEU A 135 -15.26 6.58 7.26
N GLY A 136 -15.25 6.46 8.58
CA GLY A 136 -16.47 6.65 9.38
C GLY A 136 -16.95 8.09 9.43
N ASN A 137 -16.12 9.06 9.05
CA ASN A 137 -16.46 10.49 9.07
C ASN A 137 -16.70 11.08 7.68
N ILE A 138 -16.75 10.25 6.66
CA ILE A 138 -17.01 10.74 5.29
C ILE A 138 -18.50 11.00 5.08
#